data_f9797ca3d38d414302252fa3ab0b5378
#
_entry.id   f9797ca3d38d414302252fa3ab0b5378
#
_cell.length_a   1.000
_cell.length_b   1.000
_cell.length_c   1.000
_cell.angle_alpha   90.00
_cell.angle_beta   90.00
_cell.angle_gamma   90.00
#
_symmetry.space_group_name_H-M   'P 1'
#
loop_
_entity.id
_entity.type
_entity.pdbx_description
1 polymer ?
#
loop_
_entity_poly.entity_id
_entity_poly.type
_entity_poly.pdbx_seq_one_letter_code
_entity_poly.pdbx_strand_id
1 'polypeptide(L)'
;MTTATLIAIALLVPLGLLPAVLATGRRLGRRGAWVAPSGPVAAFLAVGALAWGHEAGGARVVEWTWIPTLGLNLSFLVDGLSLFYGLIVAGMGVLIFFYAALYLDDHHRHHGRFYAHLLVFMVAMLGTVFSNHLLLLFVFWELTGITSFLLIGFSHEAEGSRRGARMALLVTGGTGLLLLAGVVLVQQVTGTL
;
A
#
# COMPACT_ATOMS: atom_id res chain seq x y z
N MET A 1 18.48 4.76 13.31
CA MET A 1 18.00 4.92 11.91
C MET A 1 17.20 6.20 11.85
N THR A 2 17.28 6.95 10.73
CA THR A 2 16.48 8.18 10.59
C THR A 2 15.02 7.86 10.30
N THR A 3 14.09 8.77 10.62
CA THR A 3 12.65 8.65 10.28
C THR A 3 12.47 8.39 8.78
N ALA A 4 13.21 9.12 7.93
CA ALA A 4 13.19 8.95 6.49
C ALA A 4 13.57 7.52 6.04
N THR A 5 14.62 6.95 6.65
CA THR A 5 15.06 5.57 6.35
C THR A 5 13.98 4.55 6.71
N LEU A 6 13.31 4.72 7.85
CA LEU A 6 12.25 3.79 8.28
C LEU A 6 11.01 3.87 7.39
N ILE A 7 10.58 5.06 6.99
CA ILE A 7 9.50 5.24 5.99
C ILE A 7 9.90 4.62 4.65
N ALA A 8 11.13 4.86 4.19
CA ALA A 8 11.63 4.22 2.96
C ALA A 8 11.62 2.68 3.06
N ILE A 9 12.02 2.11 4.17
CA ILE A 9 11.96 0.65 4.40
C ILE A 9 10.51 0.17 4.36
N ALA A 10 9.59 0.85 5.06
CA ALA A 10 8.18 0.44 5.13
C ALA A 10 7.49 0.42 3.75
N LEU A 11 7.85 1.34 2.86
CA LEU A 11 7.25 1.47 1.54
C LEU A 11 8.04 0.73 0.44
N LEU A 12 9.37 0.87 0.42
CA LEU A 12 10.18 0.40 -0.71
C LEU A 12 10.62 -1.06 -0.58
N VAL A 13 10.82 -1.59 0.63
CA VAL A 13 11.22 -3.01 0.79
C VAL A 13 10.13 -3.94 0.27
N PRO A 14 8.83 -3.79 0.61
CA PRO A 14 7.78 -4.62 0.04
C PRO A 14 7.70 -4.50 -1.49
N LEU A 15 7.87 -3.29 -2.06
CA LEU A 15 7.89 -3.08 -3.51
C LEU A 15 9.11 -3.73 -4.17
N GLY A 16 10.27 -3.64 -3.55
CA GLY A 16 11.51 -4.27 -4.04
C GLY A 16 11.46 -5.80 -4.05
N LEU A 17 10.58 -6.40 -3.25
CA LEU A 17 10.34 -7.84 -3.24
C LEU A 17 9.42 -8.32 -4.37
N LEU A 18 8.72 -7.42 -5.09
CA LEU A 18 7.80 -7.81 -6.17
C LEU A 18 8.43 -8.72 -7.22
N PRO A 19 9.64 -8.43 -7.78
CA PRO A 19 10.25 -9.32 -8.76
C PRO A 19 10.55 -10.71 -8.19
N ALA A 20 11.03 -10.77 -6.94
CA ALA A 20 11.32 -12.03 -6.25
C ALA A 20 10.05 -12.85 -6.02
N VAL A 21 8.97 -12.22 -5.55
CA VAL A 21 7.67 -12.87 -5.32
C VAL A 21 7.07 -13.39 -6.62
N LEU A 22 7.14 -12.61 -7.71
CA LEU A 22 6.67 -13.03 -9.03
C LEU A 22 7.49 -14.19 -9.59
N ALA A 23 8.82 -14.16 -9.45
CA ALA A 23 9.71 -15.21 -9.95
C ALA A 23 9.56 -16.51 -9.14
N THR A 24 9.54 -16.41 -7.79
CA THR A 24 9.41 -17.57 -6.91
C THR A 24 8.02 -18.20 -7.00
N GLY A 25 6.96 -17.39 -7.09
CA GLY A 25 5.60 -17.88 -7.27
C GLY A 25 5.39 -18.63 -8.59
N ARG A 26 6.15 -18.28 -9.65
CA ARG A 26 6.14 -19.01 -10.93
C ARG A 26 6.93 -20.32 -10.88
N ARG A 27 8.06 -20.36 -10.15
CA ARG A 27 8.99 -21.49 -10.17
C ARG A 27 8.73 -22.50 -9.04
N LEU A 28 8.36 -22.04 -7.87
CA LEU A 28 8.28 -22.83 -6.65
C LEU A 28 6.85 -23.02 -6.13
N GLY A 29 5.84 -22.43 -6.80
CA GLY A 29 4.45 -22.51 -6.37
C GLY A 29 4.29 -22.07 -4.90
N ARG A 30 3.62 -22.89 -4.09
CA ARG A 30 3.37 -22.63 -2.66
C ARG A 30 4.64 -22.41 -1.84
N ARG A 31 5.75 -23.12 -2.14
CA ARG A 31 7.01 -22.92 -1.41
C ARG A 31 7.60 -21.53 -1.64
N GLY A 32 7.41 -20.96 -2.83
CA GLY A 32 7.81 -19.59 -3.14
C GLY A 32 6.95 -18.53 -2.43
N ALA A 33 5.73 -18.88 -2.03
CA ALA A 33 4.83 -17.98 -1.29
C ALA A 33 5.40 -17.52 0.06
N TRP A 34 6.28 -18.31 0.68
CA TRP A 34 6.91 -17.97 1.96
C TRP A 34 7.90 -16.78 1.89
N VAL A 35 8.29 -16.36 0.68
CA VAL A 35 9.08 -15.13 0.48
C VAL A 35 8.21 -13.89 0.65
N ALA A 36 6.93 -13.98 0.27
CA ALA A 36 6.03 -12.84 0.27
C ALA A 36 5.77 -12.20 1.65
N PRO A 37 5.63 -12.97 2.77
CA PRO A 37 5.45 -12.40 4.12
C PRO A 37 6.62 -11.54 4.61
N SER A 38 7.83 -11.69 4.05
CA SER A 38 8.98 -10.88 4.47
C SER A 38 8.79 -9.38 4.23
N GLY A 39 8.02 -8.99 3.21
CA GLY A 39 7.69 -7.60 2.93
C GLY A 39 6.85 -6.95 4.04
N PRO A 40 5.66 -7.50 4.36
CA PRO A 40 4.85 -7.04 5.48
C PRO A 40 5.57 -7.06 6.82
N VAL A 41 6.37 -8.09 7.09
CA VAL A 41 7.16 -8.16 8.33
C VAL A 41 8.17 -7.01 8.39
N ALA A 42 8.89 -6.73 7.31
CA ALA A 42 9.81 -5.60 7.24
C ALA A 42 9.10 -4.26 7.45
N ALA A 43 7.93 -4.07 6.81
CA ALA A 43 7.12 -2.87 6.98
C ALA A 43 6.62 -2.72 8.42
N PHE A 44 6.12 -3.80 9.04
CA PHE A 44 5.65 -3.80 10.41
C PHE A 44 6.77 -3.46 11.41
N LEU A 45 7.95 -4.04 11.25
CA LEU A 45 9.11 -3.73 12.08
C LEU A 45 9.58 -2.28 11.91
N ALA A 46 9.57 -1.75 10.68
CA ALA A 46 9.93 -0.37 10.41
C ALA A 46 8.95 0.62 11.06
N VAL A 47 7.63 0.39 10.92
CA VAL A 47 6.59 1.22 11.56
C VAL A 47 6.63 1.06 13.08
N GLY A 48 6.87 -0.14 13.60
CA GLY A 48 7.06 -0.40 15.02
C GLY A 48 8.27 0.35 15.59
N ALA A 49 9.38 0.41 14.85
CA ALA A 49 10.56 1.18 15.24
C ALA A 49 10.29 2.69 15.22
N LEU A 50 9.48 3.18 14.26
CA LEU A 50 9.01 4.58 14.25
C LEU A 50 8.16 4.89 15.49
N ALA A 51 7.23 4.00 15.83
CA ALA A 51 6.35 4.16 16.98
C ALA A 51 7.14 4.14 18.32
N TRP A 52 8.13 3.24 18.43
CA TRP A 52 8.99 3.17 19.60
C TRP A 52 9.81 4.46 19.85
N GLY A 53 10.29 5.09 18.77
CA GLY A 53 11.05 6.33 18.81
C GLY A 53 10.21 7.61 18.73
N HIS A 54 8.88 7.49 18.83
CA HIS A 54 7.97 8.63 18.72
C HIS A 54 7.70 9.23 20.10
N GLU A 55 7.95 10.55 20.23
CA GLU A 55 7.58 11.30 21.43
C GLU A 55 6.10 11.68 21.37
N ALA A 56 5.41 11.55 22.50
CA ALA A 56 3.99 11.87 22.58
C ALA A 56 3.72 13.33 22.15
N GLY A 57 2.84 13.51 21.17
CA GLY A 57 2.49 14.81 20.60
C GLY A 57 3.50 15.35 19.58
N GLY A 58 4.57 14.63 19.28
CA GLY A 58 5.51 15.00 18.20
C GLY A 58 4.91 14.74 16.81
N ALA A 59 5.32 15.54 15.83
CA ALA A 59 5.07 15.29 14.41
C ALA A 59 6.38 15.45 13.65
N ARG A 60 6.66 14.54 12.73
CA ARG A 60 7.87 14.57 11.88
C ARG A 60 7.45 14.48 10.43
N VAL A 61 7.85 15.45 9.63
CA VAL A 61 7.61 15.44 8.18
C VAL A 61 8.88 14.96 7.49
N VAL A 62 8.70 14.05 6.53
CA VAL A 62 9.77 13.54 5.67
C VAL A 62 9.40 13.89 4.23
N GLU A 63 10.31 14.58 3.54
CA GLU A 63 10.07 15.04 2.18
C GLU A 63 11.18 14.55 1.24
N TRP A 64 10.75 14.09 0.05
CA TRP A 64 11.63 13.82 -1.08
C TRP A 64 11.11 14.56 -2.31
N THR A 65 11.98 15.25 -3.01
CA THR A 65 11.63 15.92 -4.26
C THR A 65 11.27 14.88 -5.32
N TRP A 66 10.06 14.96 -5.86
CA TRP A 66 9.58 14.05 -6.89
C TRP A 66 9.57 14.70 -8.27
N ILE A 67 8.78 15.76 -8.46
CA ILE A 67 8.67 16.48 -9.72
C ILE A 67 8.96 17.96 -9.49
N PRO A 68 10.25 18.39 -9.63
CA PRO A 68 10.65 19.77 -9.33
C PRO A 68 9.92 20.81 -10.19
N THR A 69 9.64 20.48 -11.45
CA THR A 69 8.96 21.36 -12.40
C THR A 69 7.52 21.69 -12.01
N LEU A 70 6.87 20.83 -11.23
CA LEU A 70 5.51 21.02 -10.73
C LEU A 70 5.47 21.38 -9.25
N GLY A 71 6.63 21.49 -8.59
CA GLY A 71 6.72 21.72 -7.14
C GLY A 71 6.17 20.56 -6.30
N LEU A 72 6.03 19.35 -6.89
CA LEU A 72 5.47 18.20 -6.21
C LEU A 72 6.56 17.43 -5.45
N ASN A 73 6.36 17.30 -4.13
CA ASN A 73 7.20 16.53 -3.25
C ASN A 73 6.44 15.30 -2.72
N LEU A 74 7.17 14.20 -2.52
CA LEU A 74 6.68 13.08 -1.73
C LEU A 74 6.81 13.48 -0.25
N SER A 75 5.74 13.99 0.33
CA SER A 75 5.69 14.44 1.72
C SER A 75 4.93 13.43 2.57
N PHE A 76 5.57 12.94 3.63
CA PHE A 76 5.02 11.95 4.55
C PHE A 76 5.04 12.49 5.97
N LEU A 77 3.92 12.38 6.68
CA LEU A 77 3.75 12.79 8.07
C LEU A 77 3.81 11.55 8.98
N VAL A 78 4.67 11.63 9.98
CA VAL A 78 4.78 10.65 11.05
C VAL A 78 4.34 11.30 12.35
N ASP A 79 3.11 11.02 12.75
CA ASP A 79 2.49 11.44 14.00
C ASP A 79 1.81 10.26 14.70
N GLY A 80 1.21 10.47 15.86
CA GLY A 80 0.54 9.41 16.61
C GLY A 80 -0.59 8.73 15.83
N LEU A 81 -1.32 9.48 15.01
CA LEU A 81 -2.43 8.94 14.21
C LEU A 81 -1.93 8.08 13.06
N SER A 82 -0.97 8.57 12.30
CA SER A 82 -0.37 7.83 11.18
C SER A 82 0.35 6.56 11.66
N LEU A 83 1.02 6.61 12.81
CA LEU A 83 1.65 5.44 13.43
C LEU A 83 0.62 4.40 13.89
N PHE A 84 -0.48 4.84 14.50
CA PHE A 84 -1.55 3.94 14.94
C PHE A 84 -2.14 3.17 13.74
N TYR A 85 -2.55 3.88 12.69
CA TYR A 85 -3.08 3.24 11.49
C TYR A 85 -2.01 2.47 10.72
N GLY A 86 -0.79 2.97 10.66
CA GLY A 86 0.34 2.28 10.02
C GLY A 86 0.63 0.92 10.67
N LEU A 87 0.60 0.83 12.00
CA LEU A 87 0.73 -0.44 12.73
C LEU A 87 -0.42 -1.40 12.43
N ILE A 88 -1.66 -0.91 12.37
CA ILE A 88 -2.82 -1.73 12.01
C ILE A 88 -2.64 -2.28 10.59
N VAL A 89 -2.35 -1.42 9.61
CA VAL A 89 -2.19 -1.83 8.21
C VAL A 89 -1.05 -2.84 8.04
N ALA A 90 0.13 -2.54 8.60
CA ALA A 90 1.27 -3.44 8.49
C ALA A 90 1.06 -4.75 9.28
N GLY A 91 0.48 -4.68 10.48
CA GLY A 91 0.17 -5.86 11.30
C GLY A 91 -0.86 -6.78 10.67
N MET A 92 -1.97 -6.22 10.17
CA MET A 92 -2.96 -6.98 9.39
C MET A 92 -2.33 -7.54 8.10
N GLY A 93 -1.43 -6.77 7.45
CA GLY A 93 -0.64 -7.26 6.33
C GLY A 93 0.10 -8.54 6.67
N VAL A 94 0.86 -8.55 7.77
CA VAL A 94 1.59 -9.76 8.24
C VAL A 94 0.63 -10.94 8.40
N LEU A 95 -0.49 -10.75 9.11
CA LEU A 95 -1.47 -11.83 9.36
C LEU A 95 -2.09 -12.36 8.07
N ILE A 96 -2.50 -11.48 7.16
CA ILE A 96 -3.12 -11.85 5.89
C ILE A 96 -2.14 -12.63 5.01
N PHE A 97 -0.87 -12.21 4.95
CA PHE A 97 0.13 -12.92 4.15
C PHE A 97 0.45 -14.30 4.69
N PHE A 98 0.57 -14.46 6.01
CA PHE A 98 0.72 -15.78 6.62
C PHE A 98 -0.51 -16.66 6.40
N TYR A 99 -1.71 -16.12 6.60
CA TYR A 99 -2.95 -16.82 6.32
C TYR A 99 -3.03 -17.28 4.86
N ALA A 100 -2.76 -16.39 3.92
CA ALA A 100 -2.78 -16.71 2.50
C ALA A 100 -1.74 -17.77 2.12
N ALA A 101 -0.56 -17.79 2.75
CA ALA A 101 0.46 -18.81 2.53
C ALA A 101 0.03 -20.22 2.99
N LEU A 102 -0.87 -20.27 3.98
CA LEU A 102 -1.44 -21.54 4.49
C LEU A 102 -2.69 -21.95 3.72
N TYR A 103 -3.53 -20.98 3.33
CA TYR A 103 -4.85 -21.21 2.75
C TYR A 103 -4.85 -21.45 1.24
N LEU A 104 -3.96 -20.78 0.49
CA LEU A 104 -3.90 -20.95 -0.95
C LEU A 104 -3.41 -22.34 -1.32
N ASP A 105 -4.29 -23.06 -2.02
CA ASP A 105 -4.06 -24.45 -2.47
C ASP A 105 -3.08 -24.52 -3.64
N ASP A 106 -2.34 -25.63 -3.77
CA ASP A 106 -1.34 -25.87 -4.84
C ASP A 106 -1.91 -25.78 -6.27
N HIS A 107 -3.23 -25.87 -6.40
CA HIS A 107 -3.93 -25.79 -7.69
C HIS A 107 -4.02 -24.37 -8.28
N HIS A 108 -3.74 -23.31 -7.51
CA HIS A 108 -3.77 -21.95 -8.02
C HIS A 108 -2.49 -21.62 -8.81
N ARG A 109 -2.60 -21.57 -10.15
CA ARG A 109 -1.47 -21.33 -11.06
C ARG A 109 -0.76 -19.98 -10.93
N HIS A 110 -1.30 -19.02 -10.16
CA HIS A 110 -0.84 -17.62 -10.16
C HIS A 110 -0.52 -17.04 -8.77
N HIS A 111 -0.04 -17.87 -7.83
CA HIS A 111 0.33 -17.44 -6.46
C HIS A 111 1.17 -16.16 -6.44
N GLY A 112 2.22 -16.06 -7.26
CA GLY A 112 3.08 -14.88 -7.30
C GLY A 112 2.35 -13.59 -7.66
N ARG A 113 1.37 -13.66 -8.57
CA ARG A 113 0.57 -12.47 -8.94
C ARG A 113 -0.36 -12.04 -7.82
N PHE A 114 -0.96 -12.98 -7.10
CA PHE A 114 -1.81 -12.69 -5.95
C PHE A 114 -1.02 -11.94 -4.87
N TYR A 115 0.14 -12.48 -4.45
CA TYR A 115 0.98 -11.85 -3.45
C TYR A 115 1.56 -10.51 -3.92
N ALA A 116 1.88 -10.37 -5.20
CA ALA A 116 2.32 -9.10 -5.75
C ALA A 116 1.24 -8.02 -5.63
N HIS A 117 -0.01 -8.32 -6.00
CA HIS A 117 -1.12 -7.37 -5.84
C HIS A 117 -1.37 -7.03 -4.37
N LEU A 118 -1.26 -8.04 -3.48
CA LEU A 118 -1.45 -7.85 -2.04
C LEU A 118 -0.34 -6.96 -1.43
N LEU A 119 0.93 -7.11 -1.88
CA LEU A 119 2.04 -6.24 -1.48
C LEU A 119 1.80 -4.79 -1.92
N VAL A 120 1.42 -4.59 -3.19
CA VAL A 120 1.14 -3.24 -3.71
C VAL A 120 -0.04 -2.62 -2.97
N PHE A 121 -1.09 -3.39 -2.68
CA PHE A 121 -2.23 -2.93 -1.89
C PHE A 121 -1.81 -2.46 -0.49
N MET A 122 -1.02 -3.27 0.23
CA MET A 122 -0.53 -2.90 1.56
C MET A 122 0.32 -1.62 1.53
N VAL A 123 1.23 -1.51 0.54
CA VAL A 123 2.05 -0.30 0.38
C VAL A 123 1.19 0.92 0.04
N ALA A 124 0.19 0.76 -0.82
CA ALA A 124 -0.75 1.83 -1.16
C ALA A 124 -1.51 2.32 0.10
N MET A 125 -1.97 1.38 0.94
CA MET A 125 -2.61 1.72 2.23
C MET A 125 -1.64 2.46 3.17
N LEU A 126 -0.40 1.98 3.32
CA LEU A 126 0.61 2.69 4.12
C LEU A 126 0.92 4.08 3.55
N GLY A 127 1.05 4.18 2.22
CA GLY A 127 1.24 5.46 1.54
C GLY A 127 0.09 6.44 1.81
N THR A 128 -1.17 5.98 1.77
CA THR A 128 -2.35 6.80 2.12
C THR A 128 -2.29 7.29 3.56
N VAL A 129 -1.95 6.40 4.51
CA VAL A 129 -1.90 6.71 5.94
C VAL A 129 -0.82 7.72 6.29
N PHE A 130 0.35 7.63 5.65
CA PHE A 130 1.47 8.53 5.91
C PHE A 130 1.49 9.77 5.03
N SER A 131 0.64 9.90 4.01
CA SER A 131 0.63 11.06 3.11
C SER A 131 0.35 12.36 3.86
N ASN A 132 1.23 13.36 3.65
CA ASN A 132 1.09 14.72 4.15
C ASN A 132 0.67 15.73 3.06
N HIS A 133 0.34 15.25 1.87
CA HIS A 133 -0.02 16.07 0.73
C HIS A 133 -1.28 15.48 0.08
N LEU A 134 -2.30 16.29 -0.16
CA LEU A 134 -3.61 15.80 -0.63
C LEU A 134 -3.54 15.07 -1.98
N LEU A 135 -2.70 15.55 -2.91
CA LEU A 135 -2.52 14.88 -4.19
C LEU A 135 -1.79 13.53 -4.03
N LEU A 136 -0.81 13.46 -3.13
CA LEU A 136 -0.13 12.20 -2.81
C LEU A 136 -1.08 11.19 -2.16
N LEU A 137 -1.91 11.66 -1.23
CA LEU A 137 -2.98 10.87 -0.63
C LEU A 137 -3.92 10.32 -1.71
N PHE A 138 -4.36 11.18 -2.64
CA PHE A 138 -5.21 10.76 -3.76
C PHE A 138 -4.54 9.66 -4.61
N VAL A 139 -3.26 9.82 -4.97
CA VAL A 139 -2.53 8.82 -5.77
C VAL A 139 -2.49 7.46 -5.07
N PHE A 140 -2.16 7.43 -3.78
CA PHE A 140 -2.16 6.18 -3.02
C PHE A 140 -3.57 5.62 -2.82
N TRP A 141 -4.56 6.48 -2.61
CA TRP A 141 -5.97 6.08 -2.53
C TRP A 141 -6.45 5.38 -3.80
N GLU A 142 -6.19 5.96 -4.98
CA GLU A 142 -6.51 5.35 -6.26
C GLU A 142 -5.77 4.01 -6.47
N LEU A 143 -4.51 3.95 -6.04
CA LEU A 143 -3.74 2.71 -6.12
C LEU A 143 -4.36 1.60 -5.24
N THR A 144 -4.96 1.93 -4.09
CA THR A 144 -5.72 0.94 -3.29
C THR A 144 -6.95 0.44 -4.05
N GLY A 145 -7.69 1.32 -4.73
CA GLY A 145 -8.85 0.98 -5.55
C GLY A 145 -8.49 0.03 -6.70
N ILE A 146 -7.42 0.35 -7.45
CA ILE A 146 -6.93 -0.47 -8.57
C ILE A 146 -6.48 -1.85 -8.07
N THR A 147 -5.69 -1.90 -7.02
CA THR A 147 -5.18 -3.18 -6.49
C THR A 147 -6.30 -4.01 -5.86
N SER A 148 -7.29 -3.39 -5.22
CA SER A 148 -8.50 -4.04 -4.74
C SER A 148 -9.30 -4.67 -5.89
N PHE A 149 -9.50 -3.94 -7.00
CA PHE A 149 -10.10 -4.48 -8.21
C PHE A 149 -9.36 -5.73 -8.72
N LEU A 150 -8.01 -5.70 -8.76
CA LEU A 150 -7.19 -6.84 -9.21
C LEU A 150 -7.28 -8.04 -8.26
N LEU A 151 -7.40 -7.80 -6.95
CA LEU A 151 -7.55 -8.84 -5.93
C LEU A 151 -8.96 -9.46 -5.97
N ILE A 152 -10.03 -8.67 -6.06
CA ILE A 152 -11.41 -9.17 -6.17
C ILE A 152 -11.57 -9.96 -7.47
N GLY A 153 -10.99 -9.46 -8.57
CA GLY A 153 -11.01 -10.09 -9.88
C GLY A 153 -10.01 -11.23 -10.07
N PHE A 154 -9.30 -11.64 -9.02
CA PHE A 154 -8.23 -12.63 -9.13
C PHE A 154 -8.70 -13.95 -9.71
N SER A 155 -9.85 -14.47 -9.27
CA SER A 155 -10.52 -15.65 -9.84
C SER A 155 -11.38 -15.26 -11.04
N HIS A 156 -10.76 -14.70 -12.08
CA HIS A 156 -11.44 -14.14 -13.26
C HIS A 156 -12.25 -15.15 -14.06
N GLU A 157 -12.07 -16.44 -13.86
CA GLU A 157 -12.89 -17.50 -14.46
C GLU A 157 -14.33 -17.48 -13.92
N ALA A 158 -14.51 -17.10 -12.63
CA ALA A 158 -15.81 -16.98 -12.02
C ALA A 158 -16.51 -15.67 -12.44
N GLU A 159 -17.75 -15.76 -12.95
CA GLU A 159 -18.51 -14.60 -13.40
C GLU A 159 -18.79 -13.63 -12.23
N GLY A 160 -19.09 -14.16 -11.04
CA GLY A 160 -19.32 -13.37 -9.83
C GLY A 160 -18.10 -12.51 -9.44
N SER A 161 -16.89 -13.08 -9.54
CA SER A 161 -15.63 -12.37 -9.28
C SER A 161 -15.43 -11.20 -10.26
N ARG A 162 -15.64 -11.45 -11.57
CA ARG A 162 -15.55 -10.40 -12.59
C ARG A 162 -16.57 -9.27 -12.39
N ARG A 163 -17.81 -9.65 -12.05
CA ARG A 163 -18.87 -8.66 -11.79
C ARG A 163 -18.59 -7.85 -10.54
N GLY A 164 -18.18 -8.50 -9.44
CA GLY A 164 -17.80 -7.84 -8.21
C GLY A 164 -16.62 -6.88 -8.38
N ALA A 165 -15.57 -7.31 -9.09
CA ALA A 165 -14.41 -6.49 -9.40
C ALA A 165 -14.79 -5.23 -10.19
N ARG A 166 -15.58 -5.37 -11.27
CA ARG A 166 -16.05 -4.22 -12.06
C ARG A 166 -16.90 -3.26 -11.25
N MET A 167 -17.80 -3.79 -10.40
CA MET A 167 -18.61 -2.95 -9.53
C MET A 167 -17.73 -2.17 -8.54
N ALA A 168 -16.77 -2.84 -7.90
CA ALA A 168 -15.81 -2.20 -7.01
C ALA A 168 -15.06 -1.07 -7.73
N LEU A 169 -14.52 -1.33 -8.93
CA LEU A 169 -13.78 -0.32 -9.69
C LEU A 169 -14.66 0.88 -10.07
N LEU A 170 -15.89 0.66 -10.50
CA LEU A 170 -16.81 1.73 -10.88
C LEU A 170 -17.17 2.61 -9.67
N VAL A 171 -17.44 2.01 -8.52
CA VAL A 171 -17.78 2.75 -7.30
C VAL A 171 -16.58 3.48 -6.75
N THR A 172 -15.44 2.78 -6.55
CA THR A 172 -14.22 3.39 -5.97
C THR A 172 -13.60 4.41 -6.91
N GLY A 173 -13.48 4.13 -8.21
CA GLY A 173 -12.96 5.07 -9.19
C GLY A 173 -13.86 6.30 -9.38
N GLY A 174 -15.20 6.11 -9.36
CA GLY A 174 -16.13 7.23 -9.41
C GLY A 174 -16.02 8.15 -8.19
N THR A 175 -15.89 7.59 -6.98
CA THR A 175 -15.66 8.36 -5.74
C THR A 175 -14.27 9.00 -5.71
N GLY A 176 -13.27 8.35 -6.30
CA GLY A 176 -11.93 8.91 -6.43
C GLY A 176 -11.89 10.17 -7.31
N LEU A 177 -12.66 10.21 -8.41
CA LEU A 177 -12.79 11.42 -9.22
C LEU A 177 -13.42 12.58 -8.43
N LEU A 178 -14.38 12.29 -7.54
CA LEU A 178 -14.95 13.30 -6.65
C LEU A 178 -13.92 13.78 -5.61
N LEU A 179 -13.11 12.88 -5.08
CA LEU A 179 -11.99 13.23 -4.19
C LEU A 179 -10.99 14.15 -4.92
N LEU A 180 -10.61 13.82 -6.16
CA LEU A 180 -9.71 14.65 -6.96
C LEU A 180 -10.30 16.05 -7.20
N ALA A 181 -11.59 16.13 -7.54
CA ALA A 181 -12.27 17.42 -7.69
C ALA A 181 -12.21 18.24 -6.39
N GLY A 182 -12.41 17.59 -5.23
CA GLY A 182 -12.26 18.22 -3.92
C GLY A 182 -10.84 18.73 -3.66
N VAL A 183 -9.81 17.92 -3.99
CA VAL A 183 -8.39 18.32 -3.88
C VAL A 183 -8.10 19.56 -4.72
N VAL A 184 -8.57 19.59 -5.98
CA VAL A 184 -8.38 20.74 -6.89
C VAL A 184 -9.07 21.99 -6.34
N LEU A 185 -10.29 21.86 -5.82
CA LEU A 185 -11.02 22.98 -5.21
C LEU A 185 -10.29 23.54 -3.97
N VAL A 186 -9.78 22.66 -3.10
CA VAL A 186 -8.98 23.07 -1.94
C VAL A 186 -7.75 23.84 -2.41
N GLN A 187 -7.01 23.33 -3.39
CA GLN A 187 -5.85 24.01 -3.94
C GLN A 187 -6.18 25.40 -4.49
N GLN A 188 -7.31 25.54 -5.20
CA GLN A 188 -7.73 26.85 -5.75
C GLN A 188 -8.06 27.87 -4.65
N VAL A 189 -8.62 27.42 -3.53
CA VAL A 189 -9.03 28.30 -2.42
C VAL A 189 -7.87 28.63 -1.50
N THR A 190 -7.03 27.64 -1.16
CA THR A 190 -5.95 27.80 -0.17
C THR A 190 -4.60 28.15 -0.79
N GLY A 191 -4.40 27.88 -2.08
CA GLY A 191 -3.11 28.00 -2.77
C GLY A 191 -2.09 26.91 -2.37
N THR A 192 -2.47 25.94 -1.51
CA THR A 192 -1.62 24.84 -1.01
C THR A 192 -2.35 23.50 -1.10
N LEU A 193 -1.58 22.41 -1.18
CA LEU A 193 -2.09 21.02 -1.18
C LEU A 193 -1.58 20.23 0.01
#